data_0900d3e1f50ce553481bb7553b0cbd09
#
_entry.id   0900d3e1f50ce553481bb7553b0cbd09
#
_cell.length_a   1.000
_cell.length_b   1.000
_cell.length_c   1.000
_cell.angle_alpha   90.00
_cell.angle_beta   90.00
_cell.angle_gamma   90.00
#
_symmetry.space_group_name_H-M   'P 1'
#
loop_
_entity.id
_entity.type
_entity.pdbx_description
1 polymer ?
#
loop_
_entity_poly.entity_id
_entity_poly.type
_entity_poly.pdbx_seq_one_letter_code
_entity_poly.pdbx_strand_id
1 'polypeptide(L)'
;MKDNRLLYSDYVVRQQEYALTEKIIGNIEETEADGNCAVVILGQWSPQYNPSMIQGETLGRSFYEWDAEVPGGIEKRVLGYWRTLGYQYKTPGDEVRTKTIEERADMPAWPAEGSVVRDGNLVIIKLSN
;
A
#
# COMPACT_ATOMS: atom_id res chain seq x y z
N MET A 1 -3.94 -9.69 29.72
CA MET A 1 -5.18 -9.99 28.99
C MET A 1 -5.41 -8.98 27.92
N LYS A 2 -5.66 -7.75 28.33
CA LYS A 2 -5.85 -6.65 27.40
C LYS A 2 -4.62 -6.47 26.50
N ASP A 3 -3.45 -6.59 27.10
CA ASP A 3 -2.18 -6.44 26.41
C ASP A 3 -1.93 -7.56 25.40
N ASN A 4 -2.36 -8.77 25.71
CA ASN A 4 -2.24 -9.91 24.81
C ASN A 4 -3.08 -9.73 23.55
N ARG A 5 -4.26 -9.15 23.70
CA ARG A 5 -5.16 -8.89 22.57
C ARG A 5 -4.58 -7.83 21.63
N LEU A 6 -3.98 -6.78 22.18
CA LEU A 6 -3.31 -5.75 21.39
C LEU A 6 -2.13 -6.32 20.61
N LEU A 7 -1.30 -7.14 21.26
CA LEU A 7 -0.16 -7.77 20.62
C LEU A 7 -0.60 -8.71 19.51
N TYR A 8 -1.67 -9.48 19.75
CA TYR A 8 -2.20 -10.40 18.74
C TYR A 8 -2.71 -9.64 17.52
N SER A 9 -3.46 -8.56 17.75
CA SER A 9 -4.00 -7.75 16.66
C SER A 9 -2.90 -7.14 15.81
N ASP A 10 -1.87 -6.59 16.44
CA ASP A 10 -0.74 -6.00 15.72
C ASP A 10 0.02 -7.05 14.92
N TYR A 11 0.25 -8.22 15.50
CA TYR A 11 0.92 -9.32 14.84
C TYR A 11 0.19 -9.77 13.57
N VAL A 12 -1.14 -9.96 13.66
CA VAL A 12 -1.96 -10.38 12.52
C VAL A 12 -1.94 -9.31 11.43
N VAL A 13 -2.07 -8.05 11.80
CA VAL A 13 -2.03 -6.95 10.82
C VAL A 13 -0.68 -6.91 10.12
N ARG A 14 0.43 -7.03 10.86
CA ARG A 14 1.78 -7.01 10.25
C ARG A 14 1.98 -8.21 9.31
N GLN A 15 1.44 -9.39 9.64
CA GLN A 15 1.53 -10.56 8.77
C GLN A 15 0.75 -10.37 7.48
N GLN A 16 -0.48 -9.85 7.56
CA GLN A 16 -1.29 -9.61 6.37
C GLN A 16 -0.65 -8.55 5.49
N GLU A 17 -0.12 -7.52 6.11
CA GLU A 17 0.56 -6.42 5.43
C GLU A 17 1.82 -6.90 4.71
N TYR A 18 2.61 -7.75 5.35
CA TYR A 18 3.81 -8.33 4.74
C TYR A 18 3.46 -9.21 3.55
N ALA A 19 2.44 -10.07 3.69
CA ALA A 19 2.00 -10.93 2.62
C ALA A 19 1.51 -10.13 1.41
N LEU A 20 0.74 -9.07 1.65
CA LEU A 20 0.30 -8.17 0.60
C LEU A 20 1.49 -7.52 -0.10
N THR A 21 2.44 -7.02 0.69
CA THR A 21 3.63 -6.34 0.17
C THR A 21 4.44 -7.25 -0.74
N GLU A 22 4.67 -8.49 -0.34
CA GLU A 22 5.40 -9.44 -1.18
C GLU A 22 4.73 -9.66 -2.54
N LYS A 23 3.40 -9.76 -2.54
CA LYS A 23 2.65 -9.94 -3.79
C LYS A 23 2.71 -8.70 -4.68
N ILE A 24 2.56 -7.53 -4.09
CA ILE A 24 2.63 -6.26 -4.84
C ILE A 24 4.03 -6.07 -5.41
N ILE A 25 5.06 -6.27 -4.61
CA ILE A 25 6.45 -6.12 -5.06
C ILE A 25 6.75 -7.13 -6.17
N GLY A 26 6.26 -8.36 -6.06
CA GLY A 26 6.39 -9.35 -7.12
C GLY A 26 5.80 -8.86 -8.44
N ASN A 27 4.63 -8.26 -8.40
CA ASN A 27 4.00 -7.68 -9.59
C ASN A 27 4.79 -6.49 -10.15
N ILE A 28 5.35 -5.66 -9.28
CA ILE A 28 6.20 -4.54 -9.72
C ILE A 28 7.45 -5.07 -10.41
N GLU A 29 8.08 -6.10 -9.85
CA GLU A 29 9.27 -6.69 -10.43
C GLU A 29 9.00 -7.31 -11.80
N GLU A 30 7.82 -7.87 -12.01
CA GLU A 30 7.40 -8.38 -13.32
C GLU A 30 7.36 -7.28 -14.38
N THR A 31 7.16 -6.04 -13.99
CA THR A 31 7.20 -4.89 -14.92
C THR A 31 8.61 -4.40 -15.21
N GLU A 32 9.61 -5.00 -14.58
CA GLU A 32 11.02 -4.61 -14.68
C GLU A 32 11.29 -3.20 -14.12
N ALA A 33 10.45 -2.72 -13.22
CA ALA A 33 10.64 -1.42 -12.58
C ALA A 33 11.80 -1.47 -11.60
N ASP A 34 12.56 -0.38 -11.54
CA ASP A 34 13.70 -0.24 -10.63
C ASP A 34 13.50 0.90 -9.63
N GLY A 35 14.52 1.17 -8.84
CA GLY A 35 14.46 2.21 -7.80
C GLY A 35 14.35 3.64 -8.33
N ASN A 36 14.46 3.86 -9.64
CA ASN A 36 14.24 5.17 -10.24
C ASN A 36 12.75 5.44 -10.51
N CYS A 37 11.91 4.41 -10.39
CA CYS A 37 10.48 4.56 -10.58
C CYS A 37 9.83 5.19 -9.35
N ALA A 38 8.88 6.08 -9.58
CA ALA A 38 7.99 6.58 -8.54
C ALA A 38 6.76 5.68 -8.46
N VAL A 39 6.18 5.59 -7.28
CA VAL A 39 5.00 4.74 -7.04
C VAL A 39 3.83 5.60 -6.61
N VAL A 40 2.72 5.51 -7.36
CA VAL A 40 1.45 6.14 -7.02
C VAL A 40 0.50 5.06 -6.52
N ILE A 41 -0.15 5.29 -5.40
CA ILE A 41 -1.08 4.35 -4.79
C ILE A 41 -2.46 4.98 -4.76
N LEU A 42 -3.42 4.32 -5.42
CA LEU A 42 -4.81 4.76 -5.47
C LEU A 42 -5.63 3.92 -4.50
N GLY A 43 -6.49 4.58 -3.73
CA GLY A 43 -7.30 3.90 -2.73
C GLY A 43 -6.49 3.48 -1.51
N GLN A 44 -7.02 2.55 -0.77
CA GLN A 44 -6.37 2.05 0.44
C GLN A 44 -6.68 0.56 0.60
N TRP A 45 -5.91 -0.11 1.44
CA TRP A 45 -6.13 -1.50 1.78
C TRP A 45 -6.17 -1.64 3.29
N SER A 46 -7.16 -2.37 3.78
CA SER A 46 -7.30 -2.66 5.19
C SER A 46 -7.14 -4.16 5.43
N PRO A 47 -6.43 -4.56 6.48
CA PRO A 47 -6.33 -5.97 6.83
C PRO A 47 -7.69 -6.50 7.27
N GLN A 48 -7.84 -7.81 7.23
CA GLN A 48 -9.06 -8.44 7.73
C GLN A 48 -8.99 -8.52 9.25
N TYR A 49 -9.99 -7.96 9.89
CA TYR A 49 -10.11 -7.99 11.34
C TYR A 49 -11.09 -9.09 11.74
N ASN A 50 -10.83 -9.72 12.87
CA ASN A 50 -11.72 -10.72 13.43
C ASN A 50 -12.14 -10.33 14.86
N PRO A 51 -13.12 -11.04 15.47
CA PRO A 51 -13.63 -10.65 16.80
C PRO A 51 -12.59 -10.63 17.92
N SER A 52 -11.46 -11.32 17.76
CA SER A 52 -10.40 -11.31 18.76
C SER A 52 -9.44 -10.14 18.63
N MET A 53 -9.61 -9.30 17.59
CA MET A 53 -8.76 -8.15 17.34
C MET A 53 -9.43 -6.87 17.80
N ILE A 54 -8.60 -5.88 18.16
CA ILE A 54 -9.06 -4.55 18.54
C ILE A 54 -9.10 -3.70 17.28
N GLN A 55 -10.30 -3.26 16.90
CA GLN A 55 -10.51 -2.45 15.70
C GLN A 55 -10.51 -0.97 16.03
N GLY A 56 -10.11 -0.16 15.05
CA GLY A 56 -10.11 1.29 15.20
C GLY A 56 -8.98 1.86 16.02
N GLU A 57 -8.18 0.99 16.61
CA GLU A 57 -7.02 1.41 17.39
C GLU A 57 -5.81 1.62 16.46
N THR A 58 -4.94 2.52 16.84
CA THR A 58 -3.76 2.84 16.05
C THR A 58 -2.86 1.63 15.82
N LEU A 59 -2.72 0.79 16.83
CA LEU A 59 -1.85 -0.39 16.76
C LEU A 59 -2.36 -1.44 15.78
N GLY A 60 -3.67 -1.48 15.51
CA GLY A 60 -4.24 -2.45 14.59
C GLY A 60 -4.31 -1.98 13.15
N ARG A 61 -3.79 -0.79 12.84
CA ARG A 61 -3.88 -0.24 11.50
C ARG A 61 -2.69 -0.58 10.63
N SER A 62 -2.98 -0.78 9.35
CA SER A 62 -1.94 -1.02 8.34
C SER A 62 -1.35 0.29 7.85
N PHE A 63 -0.09 0.26 7.40
CA PHE A 63 0.51 1.37 6.67
C PHE A 63 -0.25 1.67 5.38
N TYR A 64 -0.97 0.70 4.83
CA TYR A 64 -1.76 0.86 3.61
C TYR A 64 -3.07 1.61 3.82
N GLU A 65 -3.43 1.93 5.05
CA GLU A 65 -4.64 2.70 5.36
C GLU A 65 -4.36 3.98 6.13
N TRP A 66 -3.14 4.14 6.69
CA TRP A 66 -2.78 5.35 7.42
C TRP A 66 -2.61 6.53 6.46
N ASP A 67 -3.13 7.68 6.87
CA ASP A 67 -3.01 8.93 6.13
C ASP A 67 -3.60 8.87 4.71
N ALA A 68 -4.52 7.93 4.46
CA ALA A 68 -5.16 7.80 3.16
C ALA A 68 -5.94 9.07 2.76
N GLU A 69 -6.39 9.84 3.73
CA GLU A 69 -7.13 11.08 3.51
C GLU A 69 -6.21 12.27 3.21
N VAL A 70 -4.91 12.12 3.47
CA VAL A 70 -3.93 13.18 3.21
C VAL A 70 -3.33 12.96 1.83
N PRO A 71 -3.36 13.95 0.92
CA PRO A 71 -2.75 13.81 -0.40
C PRO A 71 -1.29 13.35 -0.31
N GLY A 72 -0.98 12.22 -0.94
CA GLY A 72 0.37 11.64 -0.90
C GLY A 72 0.73 10.94 0.42
N GLY A 73 -0.18 10.92 1.39
CA GLY A 73 0.10 10.34 2.70
C GLY A 73 0.28 8.83 2.65
N ILE A 74 -0.57 8.13 1.89
CA ILE A 74 -0.48 6.68 1.80
C ILE A 74 0.83 6.24 1.13
N GLU A 75 1.25 6.90 0.06
CA GLU A 75 2.52 6.59 -0.60
C GLU A 75 3.69 6.77 0.38
N LYS A 76 3.68 7.86 1.11
CA LYS A 76 4.74 8.15 2.08
C LYS A 76 4.85 7.06 3.15
N ARG A 77 3.72 6.61 3.67
CA ARG A 77 3.69 5.55 4.69
C ARG A 77 4.12 4.20 4.11
N VAL A 78 3.54 3.81 2.98
CA VAL A 78 3.82 2.53 2.36
C VAL A 78 5.27 2.43 1.89
N LEU A 79 5.76 3.44 1.20
CA LEU A 79 7.14 3.43 0.72
C LEU A 79 8.15 3.48 1.87
N GLY A 80 7.80 4.14 2.98
CA GLY A 80 8.61 4.11 4.19
C GLY A 80 8.71 2.69 4.76
N TYR A 81 7.59 1.99 4.81
CA TYR A 81 7.55 0.60 5.24
C TYR A 81 8.38 -0.29 4.31
N TRP A 82 8.22 -0.13 3.00
CA TRP A 82 8.97 -0.92 2.02
C TRP A 82 10.47 -0.72 2.16
N ARG A 83 10.92 0.49 2.50
CA ARG A 83 12.35 0.73 2.72
C ARG A 83 12.90 -0.09 3.89
N THR A 84 12.10 -0.33 4.91
CA THR A 84 12.52 -1.18 6.04
C THR A 84 12.70 -2.63 5.60
N LEU A 85 12.04 -3.04 4.52
CA LEU A 85 12.17 -4.38 3.95
C LEU A 85 13.23 -4.47 2.86
N GLY A 86 13.91 -3.37 2.54
CA GLY A 86 14.96 -3.35 1.54
C GLY A 86 14.52 -2.91 0.15
N TYR A 87 13.27 -2.49 -0.03
CA TYR A 87 12.76 -2.03 -1.32
C TYR A 87 12.77 -0.50 -1.39
N GLN A 88 13.39 0.05 -2.42
CA GLN A 88 13.52 1.50 -2.57
C GLN A 88 12.88 1.97 -3.86
N TYR A 89 11.85 2.79 -3.73
CA TYR A 89 11.18 3.46 -4.84
C TYR A 89 10.98 4.91 -4.45
N LYS A 90 10.70 5.76 -5.43
CA LYS A 90 10.52 7.19 -5.19
C LYS A 90 9.07 7.53 -4.91
N THR A 91 8.86 8.55 -4.10
CA THR A 91 7.50 9.11 -3.93
C THR A 91 7.19 9.99 -5.15
N PRO A 92 5.91 10.03 -5.59
CA PRO A 92 5.54 10.86 -6.75
C PRO A 92 5.44 12.32 -6.34
N GLY A 93 5.64 13.23 -7.32
CA GLY A 93 5.33 14.63 -7.13
C GLY A 93 3.81 14.84 -7.17
N ASP A 94 3.34 15.96 -6.62
CA ASP A 94 1.92 16.24 -6.51
C ASP A 94 1.21 16.32 -7.86
N GLU A 95 1.85 16.94 -8.85
CA GLU A 95 1.27 17.05 -10.19
C GLU A 95 1.13 15.68 -10.85
N VAL A 96 2.15 14.85 -10.75
CA VAL A 96 2.14 13.49 -11.32
C VAL A 96 1.07 12.66 -10.64
N ARG A 97 0.97 12.76 -9.32
CA ARG A 97 -0.03 12.03 -8.55
C ARG A 97 -1.45 12.43 -8.95
N THR A 98 -1.72 13.72 -9.01
CA THR A 98 -3.05 14.23 -9.37
C THR A 98 -3.46 13.78 -10.78
N LYS A 99 -2.55 13.90 -11.73
CA LYS A 99 -2.78 13.48 -13.12
C LYS A 99 -3.05 11.98 -13.20
N THR A 100 -2.28 11.19 -12.47
CA THR A 100 -2.42 9.74 -12.45
C THR A 100 -3.76 9.32 -11.88
N ILE A 101 -4.21 9.95 -10.80
CA ILE A 101 -5.52 9.68 -10.21
C ILE A 101 -6.63 9.87 -11.24
N GLU A 102 -6.57 10.96 -12.01
CA GLU A 102 -7.56 11.23 -13.04
C GLU A 102 -7.51 10.23 -14.20
N GLU A 103 -6.31 9.94 -14.68
CA GLU A 103 -6.13 9.06 -15.85
C GLU A 103 -6.39 7.59 -15.55
N ARG A 104 -6.21 7.17 -14.31
CA ARG A 104 -6.28 5.76 -13.91
C ARG A 104 -7.48 5.42 -13.04
N ALA A 105 -8.48 6.31 -13.00
CA ALA A 105 -9.67 6.11 -12.18
C ALA A 105 -10.40 4.80 -12.49
N ASP A 106 -10.36 4.37 -13.76
CA ASP A 106 -11.08 3.17 -14.21
C ASP A 106 -10.27 1.87 -14.17
N MET A 107 -9.02 1.93 -13.74
CA MET A 107 -8.22 0.70 -13.69
C MET A 107 -8.74 -0.27 -12.63
N PRO A 108 -8.51 -1.59 -12.81
CA PRO A 108 -8.96 -2.58 -11.81
C PRO A 108 -8.25 -2.39 -10.48
N ALA A 109 -8.95 -2.74 -9.40
CA ALA A 109 -8.41 -2.66 -8.04
C ALA A 109 -7.84 -4.01 -7.63
N TRP A 110 -6.84 -3.98 -6.73
CA TRP A 110 -6.22 -5.17 -6.16
C TRP A 110 -7.27 -6.12 -5.58
N PRO A 111 -7.18 -7.44 -5.76
CA PRO A 111 -6.07 -8.18 -6.38
C PRO A 111 -6.28 -8.50 -7.86
N ALA A 112 -7.16 -7.80 -8.54
CA ALA A 112 -7.46 -8.06 -9.95
C ALA A 112 -6.22 -7.86 -10.83
N GLU A 113 -6.16 -8.61 -11.92
CA GLU A 113 -5.12 -8.43 -12.91
C GLU A 113 -5.19 -7.01 -13.49
N GLY A 114 -4.04 -6.36 -13.62
CA GLY A 114 -3.98 -4.97 -14.08
C GLY A 114 -4.07 -3.94 -12.97
N SER A 115 -4.11 -4.35 -11.70
CA SER A 115 -4.12 -3.42 -10.57
C SER A 115 -2.73 -2.84 -10.26
N VAL A 116 -1.68 -3.42 -10.81
CA VAL A 116 -0.30 -2.92 -10.73
C VAL A 116 0.21 -2.77 -12.15
N VAL A 117 0.49 -1.54 -12.57
CA VAL A 117 0.97 -1.26 -13.94
C VAL A 117 2.16 -0.33 -13.89
N ARG A 118 2.95 -0.35 -14.95
CA ARG A 118 4.08 0.55 -15.11
C ARG A 118 3.90 1.40 -16.36
N ASP A 119 4.14 2.69 -16.21
CA ASP A 119 4.11 3.63 -17.34
C ASP A 119 5.42 4.44 -17.28
N GLY A 120 6.42 4.02 -18.08
CA GLY A 120 7.74 4.63 -18.05
C GLY A 120 8.41 4.47 -16.68
N ASN A 121 8.69 5.57 -16.02
CA ASN A 121 9.30 5.59 -14.69
C ASN A 121 8.27 5.69 -13.56
N LEU A 122 7.02 5.34 -13.85
CA LEU A 122 5.93 5.42 -12.89
C LEU A 122 5.29 4.06 -12.72
N VAL A 123 5.13 3.62 -11.47
CA VAL A 123 4.37 2.43 -11.12
C VAL A 123 3.07 2.89 -10.48
N ILE A 124 1.95 2.34 -10.93
CA ILE A 124 0.63 2.71 -10.42
C ILE A 124 0.00 1.47 -9.82
N ILE A 125 -0.42 1.59 -8.57
CA ILE A 125 -1.06 0.52 -7.81
C ILE A 125 -2.43 1.01 -7.38
N LYS A 126 -3.48 0.27 -7.74
CA LYS A 126 -4.81 0.58 -7.27
C LYS A 126 -5.24 -0.46 -6.25
N LEU A 127 -5.39 -0.06 -5.00
CA LEU A 127 -5.76 -0.94 -3.89
C LEU A 127 -7.27 -1.08 -3.74
N SER A 128 -8.01 -0.02 -4.05
CA SER A 128 -9.48 -0.03 -3.95
C SER A 128 -10.08 1.04 -4.86
N ASN A 129 -11.35 0.92 -5.11
CA ASN A 129 -12.10 1.93 -5.88
C ASN A 129 -12.41 3.17 -5.08
#